data_bb196e006350f71a39fde3581c1081e6
#
_entry.id   bb196e006350f71a39fde3581c1081e6
#
_cell.length_a   1.000
_cell.length_b   1.000
_cell.length_c   1.000
_cell.angle_alpha   90.00
_cell.angle_beta   90.00
_cell.angle_gamma   90.00
#
_symmetry.space_group_name_H-M   'P 1'
#
loop_
_entity.id
_entity.type
_entity.pdbx_description
1 polymer ?
#
loop_
_entity_poly.entity_id
_entity_poly.type
_entity_poly.pdbx_seq_one_letter_code
_entity_poly.pdbx_strand_id
1 'polypeptide(L)'
;MIAYQKSRLQLYFEENPLKVIMLAAFALRLLAAFFSKGYAFHDDHFCVVRIAQSWANGIPQWLLGEHPPKHSMVYAAVNGIFIWISEQAGVSDPVTKATILRIIHACYSLLTVWLGYKITELLSGRKNAIMVGWILALLWFMPYLSVKFLAELVCVPPVLAGFYLILKQEKQKYSAIMPWAWAGVLFGLAFTVRLHTVLFAGGLGLVLLFKRQWMESIVFTLAFLVLTFILIGIPDIIFFDYPYQYVVDYFIYNSENAHNFVTGSPFKFLFTTLGFLVPPVSVMLIFGYLKTWKIDPKLFLAVLIFFLVHSLFPNKQERFLLPMYPLLIILGTIGWNSFVKQSSFWNRKQSLHKALWNFFWVINIIAALGLALTFTKKDRVAPLHYLSKQTDVTAVIIESERDHVKQPPVYYLGKNCADYDEIKADELGYTAQEVTKRYRDPDFIVTYNLGAAKSTDELAGEISETGKVPNYVIFKGSKDFEARLNRVQAMYPGRKMEFLKEIAPSRFDLLLHKLNPRVHKNTTARIYKVVD
;
A
#
# COMPACT_ATOMS: atom_id res chain seq x y z
N MET A 1 26.56 28.84 -37.81
CA MET A 1 25.87 27.82 -36.97
C MET A 1 26.70 27.57 -35.72
N ILE A 2 26.39 28.23 -34.60
CA ILE A 2 27.14 28.06 -33.32
C ILE A 2 26.78 26.66 -32.79
N ALA A 3 27.70 25.74 -32.85
CA ALA A 3 27.52 24.42 -32.22
C ALA A 3 27.39 24.63 -30.69
N TYR A 4 26.20 24.47 -30.17
CA TYR A 4 25.89 24.54 -28.73
C TYR A 4 26.65 23.41 -28.03
N GLN A 5 27.76 23.77 -27.38
CA GLN A 5 28.61 22.82 -26.66
C GLN A 5 27.81 22.32 -25.44
N LYS A 6 27.36 21.06 -25.48
CA LYS A 6 26.60 20.45 -24.37
C LYS A 6 27.42 20.49 -23.08
N SER A 7 26.80 20.84 -21.98
CA SER A 7 27.46 20.79 -20.67
C SER A 7 27.83 19.33 -20.31
N ARG A 8 28.92 19.16 -19.48
CA ARG A 8 29.31 17.83 -18.98
C ARG A 8 28.14 17.06 -18.35
N LEU A 9 27.26 17.78 -17.67
CA LEU A 9 26.06 17.20 -17.06
C LEU A 9 25.08 16.65 -18.11
N GLN A 10 24.85 17.39 -19.22
CA GLN A 10 23.99 16.93 -20.31
C GLN A 10 24.54 15.69 -21.00
N LEU A 11 25.86 15.63 -21.22
CA LEU A 11 26.52 14.46 -21.79
C LEU A 11 26.37 13.24 -20.85
N TYR A 12 26.57 13.41 -19.55
CA TYR A 12 26.38 12.35 -18.57
C TYR A 12 24.94 11.80 -18.55
N PHE A 13 23.93 12.69 -18.68
CA PHE A 13 22.52 12.27 -18.76
C PHE A 13 22.21 11.45 -20.02
N GLU A 14 22.82 11.83 -21.15
CA GLU A 14 22.66 11.08 -22.41
C GLU A 14 23.34 9.72 -22.40
N GLU A 15 24.52 9.63 -21.75
CA GLU A 15 25.28 8.38 -21.64
C GLU A 15 24.67 7.41 -20.63
N ASN A 16 24.21 7.92 -19.48
CA ASN A 16 23.79 7.13 -18.33
C ASN A 16 22.32 7.38 -17.89
N PRO A 17 21.32 7.34 -18.79
CA PRO A 17 19.95 7.72 -18.45
C PRO A 17 19.33 6.86 -17.35
N LEU A 18 19.61 5.56 -17.33
CA LEU A 18 19.08 4.66 -16.29
C LEU A 18 19.60 5.06 -14.90
N LYS A 19 20.88 5.37 -14.75
CA LYS A 19 21.44 5.81 -13.46
C LYS A 19 20.76 7.08 -12.96
N VAL A 20 20.54 8.04 -13.86
CA VAL A 20 19.90 9.32 -13.51
C VAL A 20 18.45 9.11 -13.12
N ILE A 21 17.69 8.30 -13.87
CA ILE A 21 16.32 7.93 -13.54
C ILE A 21 16.24 7.25 -12.17
N MET A 22 17.14 6.30 -11.90
CA MET A 22 17.19 5.58 -10.62
C MET A 22 17.51 6.52 -9.45
N LEU A 23 18.44 7.46 -9.62
CA LEU A 23 18.77 8.46 -8.60
C LEU A 23 17.58 9.39 -8.32
N ALA A 24 16.89 9.87 -9.35
CA ALA A 24 15.70 10.70 -9.20
C ALA A 24 14.56 9.93 -8.53
N ALA A 25 14.34 8.67 -8.93
CA ALA A 25 13.36 7.78 -8.32
C ALA A 25 13.66 7.54 -6.85
N PHE A 26 14.92 7.30 -6.48
CA PHE A 26 15.37 7.08 -5.12
C PHE A 26 15.20 8.34 -4.26
N ALA A 27 15.66 9.50 -4.75
CA ALA A 27 15.54 10.76 -4.04
C ALA A 27 14.08 11.10 -3.70
N LEU A 28 13.16 10.97 -4.66
CA LEU A 28 11.75 11.25 -4.42
C LEU A 28 11.08 10.24 -3.46
N ARG A 29 11.47 8.96 -3.53
CA ARG A 29 10.99 7.92 -2.60
C ARG A 29 11.57 8.11 -1.20
N LEU A 30 12.82 8.51 -1.05
CA LEU A 30 13.39 8.89 0.24
C LEU A 30 12.67 10.10 0.83
N LEU A 31 12.41 11.13 0.01
CA LEU A 31 11.60 12.26 0.44
C LEU A 31 10.24 11.80 0.98
N ALA A 32 9.56 10.92 0.25
CA ALA A 32 8.30 10.33 0.71
C ALA A 32 8.47 9.48 1.98
N ALA A 33 9.54 8.68 2.12
CA ALA A 33 9.79 7.86 3.29
C ALA A 33 9.95 8.68 4.57
N PHE A 34 10.60 9.84 4.50
CA PHE A 34 10.80 10.71 5.66
C PHE A 34 9.60 11.61 5.96
N PHE A 35 8.98 12.18 4.95
CA PHE A 35 7.98 13.23 5.13
C PHE A 35 6.53 12.74 5.02
N SER A 36 6.25 11.75 4.18
CA SER A 36 4.90 11.22 4.05
C SER A 36 4.58 10.22 5.17
N LYS A 37 4.51 10.73 6.40
CA LYS A 37 4.17 9.95 7.60
C LYS A 37 2.72 9.46 7.57
N GLY A 38 2.38 8.58 8.52
CA GLY A 38 1.07 7.95 8.60
C GLY A 38 0.87 6.85 7.55
N TYR A 39 -0.37 6.43 7.36
CA TYR A 39 -0.75 5.32 6.47
C TYR A 39 -1.76 5.77 5.41
N ALA A 40 -1.78 5.09 4.26
CA ALA A 40 -2.66 5.43 3.15
C ALA A 40 -4.03 4.76 3.31
N PHE A 41 -4.06 3.45 3.41
CA PHE A 41 -5.27 2.64 3.54
C PHE A 41 -5.32 1.93 4.90
N HIS A 42 -6.46 1.32 5.22
CA HIS A 42 -6.63 0.59 6.48
C HIS A 42 -5.68 -0.62 6.52
N ASP A 43 -5.70 -1.44 5.48
CA ASP A 43 -5.00 -2.72 5.44
C ASP A 43 -3.46 -2.57 5.48
N ASP A 44 -2.89 -1.50 4.91
CA ASP A 44 -1.43 -1.26 4.96
C ASP A 44 -0.92 -1.02 6.38
N HIS A 45 -1.79 -0.55 7.27
CA HIS A 45 -1.44 -0.34 8.67
C HIS A 45 -1.89 -1.50 9.57
N PHE A 46 -3.19 -1.82 9.58
CA PHE A 46 -3.75 -2.76 10.54
C PHE A 46 -3.45 -4.23 10.17
N CYS A 47 -3.44 -4.56 8.88
CA CYS A 47 -3.19 -5.93 8.42
C CYS A 47 -1.73 -6.20 8.02
N VAL A 48 -0.84 -5.20 8.08
CA VAL A 48 0.59 -5.40 7.80
C VAL A 48 1.43 -4.94 8.99
N VAL A 49 1.46 -3.63 9.29
CA VAL A 49 2.39 -3.09 10.30
C VAL A 49 1.99 -3.51 11.71
N ARG A 50 0.69 -3.48 12.03
CA ARG A 50 0.19 -3.89 13.36
C ARG A 50 0.47 -5.37 13.62
N ILE A 51 0.16 -6.24 12.66
CA ILE A 51 0.43 -7.68 12.76
C ILE A 51 1.93 -7.97 12.83
N ALA A 52 2.72 -7.33 11.98
CA ALA A 52 4.19 -7.43 12.00
C ALA A 52 4.77 -7.06 13.37
N GLN A 53 4.25 -6.00 14.03
CA GLN A 53 4.66 -5.63 15.37
C GLN A 53 4.22 -6.66 16.41
N SER A 54 3.00 -7.22 16.30
CA SER A 54 2.52 -8.27 17.19
C SER A 54 3.44 -9.48 17.15
N TRP A 55 3.80 -9.96 15.97
CA TRP A 55 4.71 -11.10 15.80
C TRP A 55 6.14 -10.79 16.27
N ALA A 56 6.64 -9.58 16.04
CA ALA A 56 7.94 -9.15 16.59
C ALA A 56 7.96 -9.17 18.14
N ASN A 57 6.80 -8.97 18.77
CA ASN A 57 6.61 -9.04 20.22
C ASN A 57 6.29 -10.47 20.72
N GLY A 58 6.30 -11.48 19.85
CA GLY A 58 5.93 -12.86 20.21
C GLY A 58 4.43 -13.08 20.44
N ILE A 59 3.57 -12.18 19.95
CA ILE A 59 2.11 -12.30 20.02
C ILE A 59 1.63 -13.00 18.76
N PRO A 60 1.00 -14.18 18.85
CA PRO A 60 0.63 -15.00 17.69
C PRO A 60 -0.69 -14.55 17.03
N GLN A 61 -0.93 -13.24 16.96
CA GLN A 61 -2.11 -12.68 16.29
C GLN A 61 -2.26 -13.29 14.89
N TRP A 62 -3.47 -13.69 14.51
CA TRP A 62 -3.81 -14.43 13.29
C TRP A 62 -3.44 -15.93 13.27
N LEU A 63 -2.60 -16.41 14.16
CA LEU A 63 -2.10 -17.80 14.11
C LEU A 63 -2.88 -18.73 15.06
N LEU A 64 -3.79 -18.20 15.87
CA LEU A 64 -4.59 -18.97 16.85
C LEU A 64 -6.08 -19.05 16.50
N GLY A 65 -6.51 -18.40 15.41
CA GLY A 65 -7.91 -18.45 14.98
C GLY A 65 -8.24 -19.73 14.21
N GLU A 66 -9.53 -20.09 14.15
CA GLU A 66 -10.01 -21.24 13.38
C GLU A 66 -9.84 -21.04 11.85
N HIS A 67 -9.73 -19.80 11.40
CA HIS A 67 -9.59 -19.44 10.01
C HIS A 67 -8.38 -18.57 9.72
N PRO A 68 -7.71 -18.77 8.57
CA PRO A 68 -6.62 -17.90 8.13
C PRO A 68 -7.06 -16.44 7.96
N PRO A 69 -6.14 -15.49 8.16
CA PRO A 69 -6.41 -14.08 7.90
C PRO A 69 -6.74 -13.84 6.43
N LYS A 70 -7.48 -12.77 6.13
CA LYS A 70 -7.79 -12.38 4.73
C LYS A 70 -6.65 -11.56 4.08
N HIS A 71 -5.45 -11.61 4.64
CA HIS A 71 -4.27 -10.87 4.20
C HIS A 71 -3.02 -11.75 4.24
N SER A 72 -1.99 -11.39 3.46
CA SER A 72 -0.76 -12.17 3.33
C SER A 72 0.02 -12.27 4.64
N MET A 73 0.10 -13.48 5.20
CA MET A 73 0.97 -13.79 6.34
C MET A 73 2.45 -13.61 5.98
N VAL A 74 2.86 -13.99 4.78
CA VAL A 74 4.25 -13.85 4.30
C VAL A 74 4.69 -12.39 4.33
N TYR A 75 3.84 -11.48 3.86
CA TYR A 75 4.18 -10.06 3.84
C TYR A 75 4.23 -9.45 5.25
N ALA A 76 3.32 -9.84 6.14
CA ALA A 76 3.37 -9.45 7.54
C ALA A 76 4.64 -9.99 8.22
N ALA A 77 5.01 -11.27 7.99
CA ALA A 77 6.21 -11.89 8.54
C ALA A 77 7.50 -11.17 8.14
N VAL A 78 7.64 -10.84 6.85
CA VAL A 78 8.81 -10.09 6.36
C VAL A 78 8.94 -8.74 7.05
N ASN A 79 7.84 -7.99 7.21
CA ASN A 79 7.86 -6.73 7.95
C ASN A 79 8.14 -6.94 9.45
N GLY A 80 7.63 -8.03 10.05
CA GLY A 80 7.90 -8.42 11.44
C GLY A 80 9.38 -8.67 11.71
N ILE A 81 10.07 -9.35 10.78
CA ILE A 81 11.53 -9.55 10.88
C ILE A 81 12.27 -8.21 10.90
N PHE A 82 11.92 -7.25 10.03
CA PHE A 82 12.56 -5.93 10.03
C PHE A 82 12.23 -5.11 11.29
N ILE A 83 11.02 -5.21 11.81
CA ILE A 83 10.66 -4.59 13.08
C ILE A 83 11.49 -5.20 14.22
N TRP A 84 11.55 -6.53 14.29
CA TRP A 84 12.33 -7.25 15.30
C TRP A 84 13.82 -6.87 15.25
N ILE A 85 14.44 -6.85 14.05
CA ILE A 85 15.83 -6.41 13.87
C ILE A 85 16.02 -4.97 14.38
N SER A 86 15.09 -4.08 14.05
CA SER A 86 15.15 -2.68 14.49
C SER A 86 15.10 -2.57 16.02
N GLU A 87 14.29 -3.40 16.66
CA GLU A 87 14.18 -3.45 18.11
C GLU A 87 15.42 -4.01 18.79
N GLN A 88 16.02 -5.07 18.22
CA GLN A 88 17.31 -5.59 18.71
C GLN A 88 18.43 -4.55 18.58
N ALA A 89 18.33 -3.66 17.58
CA ALA A 89 19.23 -2.51 17.43
C ALA A 89 18.90 -1.33 18.36
N GLY A 90 17.97 -1.47 19.31
CA GLY A 90 17.60 -0.45 20.31
C GLY A 90 16.60 0.60 19.82
N VAL A 91 15.99 0.42 18.64
CA VAL A 91 14.99 1.37 18.12
C VAL A 91 13.63 1.06 18.73
N SER A 92 13.21 1.85 19.73
CA SER A 92 11.91 1.70 20.41
C SER A 92 10.80 2.59 19.82
N ASP A 93 11.14 3.77 19.30
CA ASP A 93 10.17 4.74 18.78
C ASP A 93 9.40 4.21 17.56
N PRO A 94 8.05 4.14 17.62
CA PRO A 94 7.25 3.53 16.56
C PRO A 94 7.31 4.30 15.23
N VAL A 95 7.48 5.63 15.27
CA VAL A 95 7.60 6.44 14.05
C VAL A 95 8.95 6.19 13.37
N THR A 96 10.01 6.01 14.15
CA THR A 96 11.34 5.65 13.64
C THR A 96 11.32 4.26 12.99
N LYS A 97 10.75 3.26 13.66
CA LYS A 97 10.56 1.91 13.09
C LYS A 97 9.77 1.96 11.77
N ALA A 98 8.64 2.66 11.75
CA ALA A 98 7.88 2.86 10.52
C ALA A 98 8.68 3.58 9.42
N THR A 99 9.60 4.50 9.78
CA THR A 99 10.46 5.19 8.81
C THR A 99 11.51 4.24 8.23
N ILE A 100 12.12 3.38 9.04
CA ILE A 100 13.04 2.33 8.58
C ILE A 100 12.33 1.42 7.57
N LEU A 101 11.14 0.93 7.91
CA LEU A 101 10.34 0.11 6.98
C LEU A 101 10.03 0.87 5.67
N ARG A 102 9.67 2.17 5.75
CA ARG A 102 9.44 2.98 4.54
C ARG A 102 10.69 3.12 3.66
N ILE A 103 11.87 3.24 4.25
CA ILE A 103 13.14 3.28 3.50
C ILE A 103 13.39 1.94 2.81
N ILE A 104 13.16 0.82 3.48
CA ILE A 104 13.30 -0.52 2.89
C ILE A 104 12.36 -0.65 1.68
N HIS A 105 11.09 -0.26 1.83
CA HIS A 105 10.11 -0.29 0.73
C HIS A 105 10.49 0.69 -0.40
N ALA A 106 11.03 1.87 -0.08
CA ALA A 106 11.56 2.83 -1.06
C ALA A 106 12.64 2.17 -1.93
N CYS A 107 13.64 1.52 -1.30
CA CYS A 107 14.69 0.79 -2.01
C CYS A 107 14.14 -0.35 -2.85
N TYR A 108 13.28 -1.19 -2.28
CA TYR A 108 12.66 -2.32 -2.97
C TYR A 108 11.86 -1.88 -4.21
N SER A 109 11.10 -0.81 -4.10
CA SER A 109 10.27 -0.29 -5.19
C SER A 109 11.07 0.24 -6.40
N LEU A 110 12.37 0.52 -6.23
CA LEU A 110 13.25 0.87 -7.35
C LEU A 110 13.37 -0.26 -8.37
N LEU A 111 13.17 -1.51 -7.94
CA LEU A 111 13.12 -2.65 -8.86
C LEU A 111 12.00 -2.50 -9.90
N THR A 112 10.85 -1.91 -9.55
CA THR A 112 9.78 -1.61 -10.52
C THR A 112 10.26 -0.67 -11.62
N VAL A 113 11.01 0.37 -11.27
CA VAL A 113 11.55 1.35 -12.22
C VAL A 113 12.63 0.70 -13.11
N TRP A 114 13.55 -0.03 -12.49
CA TRP A 114 14.62 -0.71 -13.19
C TRP A 114 14.10 -1.79 -14.15
N LEU A 115 13.19 -2.67 -13.69
CA LEU A 115 12.60 -3.72 -14.51
C LEU A 115 11.73 -3.14 -15.62
N GLY A 116 10.92 -2.12 -15.33
CA GLY A 116 10.13 -1.44 -16.36
C GLY A 116 10.99 -0.82 -17.47
N TYR A 117 12.10 -0.18 -17.10
CA TYR A 117 13.08 0.29 -18.06
C TYR A 117 13.66 -0.87 -18.89
N LYS A 118 14.12 -1.95 -18.23
CA LYS A 118 14.75 -3.10 -18.90
C LYS A 118 13.80 -3.88 -19.81
N ILE A 119 12.56 -4.10 -19.38
CA ILE A 119 11.52 -4.73 -20.24
C ILE A 119 11.28 -3.86 -21.48
N THR A 120 11.13 -2.55 -21.29
CA THR A 120 10.90 -1.63 -22.41
C THR A 120 12.10 -1.58 -23.36
N GLU A 121 13.30 -1.60 -22.83
CA GLU A 121 14.53 -1.64 -23.62
C GLU A 121 14.60 -2.89 -24.49
N LEU A 122 14.25 -4.07 -23.95
CA LEU A 122 14.17 -5.32 -24.69
C LEU A 122 13.11 -5.28 -25.80
N LEU A 123 11.93 -4.72 -25.53
CA LEU A 123 10.80 -4.73 -26.47
C LEU A 123 10.90 -3.66 -27.56
N SER A 124 11.44 -2.48 -27.26
CA SER A 124 11.30 -1.30 -28.10
C SER A 124 12.50 -0.34 -28.10
N GLY A 125 13.59 -0.73 -27.44
CA GLY A 125 14.85 0.00 -27.43
C GLY A 125 14.90 1.17 -26.44
N ARG A 126 16.09 1.76 -26.35
CA ARG A 126 16.51 2.72 -25.29
C ARG A 126 15.61 3.97 -25.20
N LYS A 127 15.15 4.51 -26.35
CA LYS A 127 14.35 5.75 -26.34
C LYS A 127 13.04 5.61 -25.56
N ASN A 128 12.31 4.51 -25.79
CA ASN A 128 11.07 4.22 -25.07
C ASN A 128 11.35 3.80 -23.62
N ALA A 129 12.46 3.11 -23.36
CA ALA A 129 12.90 2.75 -22.02
C ALA A 129 13.15 3.97 -21.12
N ILE A 130 13.79 5.00 -21.64
CA ILE A 130 13.99 6.28 -20.92
C ILE A 130 12.65 6.90 -20.55
N MET A 131 11.70 6.93 -21.48
CA MET A 131 10.38 7.53 -21.24
C MET A 131 9.59 6.74 -20.17
N VAL A 132 9.52 5.43 -20.30
CA VAL A 132 8.88 4.55 -19.30
C VAL A 132 9.57 4.66 -17.94
N GLY A 133 10.90 4.67 -17.91
CA GLY A 133 11.67 4.84 -16.70
C GLY A 133 11.33 6.13 -15.95
N TRP A 134 11.24 7.26 -16.64
CA TRP A 134 10.82 8.53 -16.05
C TRP A 134 9.37 8.50 -15.55
N ILE A 135 8.44 7.91 -16.30
CA ILE A 135 7.04 7.79 -15.85
C ILE A 135 6.98 6.96 -14.57
N LEU A 136 7.59 5.76 -14.54
CA LEU A 136 7.58 4.89 -13.37
C LEU A 136 8.33 5.49 -12.16
N ALA A 137 9.36 6.30 -12.42
CA ALA A 137 10.11 6.99 -11.37
C ALA A 137 9.29 8.08 -10.68
N LEU A 138 8.54 8.88 -11.46
CA LEU A 138 7.97 10.14 -11.02
C LEU A 138 6.42 10.20 -11.11
N LEU A 139 5.71 9.15 -11.56
CA LEU A 139 4.25 9.16 -11.60
C LEU A 139 3.68 9.47 -10.23
N TRP A 140 2.87 10.49 -10.13
CA TRP A 140 2.50 11.24 -8.93
C TRP A 140 2.17 10.40 -7.68
N PHE A 141 1.52 9.26 -7.85
CA PHE A 141 1.16 8.38 -6.72
C PHE A 141 2.24 7.33 -6.41
N MET A 142 3.10 6.97 -7.39
CA MET A 142 4.06 5.87 -7.25
C MET A 142 5.08 6.09 -6.13
N PRO A 143 5.79 7.24 -6.03
CA PRO A 143 6.74 7.47 -4.94
C PRO A 143 6.08 7.44 -3.57
N TYR A 144 4.89 8.02 -3.45
CA TYR A 144 4.12 8.06 -2.22
C TYR A 144 3.61 6.68 -1.79
N LEU A 145 2.92 5.96 -2.69
CA LEU A 145 2.37 4.65 -2.37
C LEU A 145 3.44 3.56 -2.20
N SER A 146 4.59 3.70 -2.87
CA SER A 146 5.72 2.78 -2.74
C SER A 146 6.26 2.66 -1.31
N VAL A 147 6.01 3.64 -0.45
CA VAL A 147 6.48 3.65 0.95
C VAL A 147 5.35 3.39 1.95
N LYS A 148 4.16 2.97 1.51
CA LYS A 148 2.97 2.80 2.35
C LYS A 148 2.60 1.35 2.66
N PHE A 149 3.53 0.42 2.60
CA PHE A 149 3.33 -0.99 2.95
C PHE A 149 2.19 -1.67 2.18
N LEU A 150 1.97 -1.26 0.93
CA LEU A 150 0.89 -1.79 0.10
C LEU A 150 1.31 -3.08 -0.58
N ALA A 151 0.61 -4.17 -0.28
CA ALA A 151 0.80 -5.46 -0.93
C ALA A 151 0.67 -5.36 -2.47
N GLU A 152 -0.22 -4.48 -2.94
CA GLU A 152 -0.46 -4.21 -4.36
C GLU A 152 0.76 -3.62 -5.08
N LEU A 153 1.69 -2.98 -4.39
CA LEU A 153 2.94 -2.48 -4.99
C LEU A 153 4.13 -3.40 -4.72
N VAL A 154 4.10 -4.11 -3.60
CA VAL A 154 5.16 -5.08 -3.25
C VAL A 154 5.14 -6.30 -4.17
N CYS A 155 3.97 -6.73 -4.67
CA CYS A 155 3.86 -7.83 -5.63
C CYS A 155 4.34 -7.47 -7.06
N VAL A 156 4.54 -6.18 -7.39
CA VAL A 156 4.88 -5.74 -8.76
C VAL A 156 6.30 -6.13 -9.19
N PRO A 157 7.37 -5.89 -8.41
CA PRO A 157 8.72 -6.27 -8.82
C PRO A 157 8.87 -7.74 -9.20
N PRO A 158 8.37 -8.74 -8.43
CA PRO A 158 8.48 -10.14 -8.84
C PRO A 158 7.69 -10.45 -10.12
N VAL A 159 6.50 -9.88 -10.34
CA VAL A 159 5.77 -10.04 -11.62
C VAL A 159 6.60 -9.50 -12.79
N LEU A 160 7.15 -8.28 -12.66
CA LEU A 160 7.98 -7.69 -13.70
C LEU A 160 9.29 -8.49 -13.93
N ALA A 161 9.91 -8.99 -12.86
CA ALA A 161 11.12 -9.79 -12.94
C ALA A 161 10.85 -11.11 -13.69
N GLY A 162 9.72 -11.78 -13.41
CA GLY A 162 9.32 -12.98 -14.14
C GLY A 162 9.14 -12.71 -15.63
N PHE A 163 8.41 -11.66 -16.01
CA PHE A 163 8.30 -11.25 -17.41
C PHE A 163 9.64 -10.87 -18.04
N TYR A 164 10.50 -10.16 -17.30
CA TYR A 164 11.84 -9.81 -17.79
C TYR A 164 12.69 -11.02 -18.12
N LEU A 165 12.67 -12.06 -17.26
CA LEU A 165 13.41 -13.31 -17.51
C LEU A 165 12.90 -14.02 -18.77
N ILE A 166 11.59 -14.14 -18.94
CA ILE A 166 10.96 -14.75 -20.12
C ILE A 166 11.35 -13.98 -21.39
N LEU A 167 11.18 -12.65 -21.39
CA LEU A 167 11.50 -11.82 -22.55
C LEU A 167 12.99 -11.85 -22.90
N LYS A 168 13.86 -11.87 -21.89
CA LYS A 168 15.30 -11.97 -22.08
C LYS A 168 15.68 -13.30 -22.70
N GLN A 169 15.07 -14.40 -22.24
CA GLN A 169 15.25 -15.75 -22.79
C GLN A 169 14.83 -15.82 -24.26
N GLU A 170 13.67 -15.27 -24.62
CA GLU A 170 13.18 -15.28 -25.99
C GLU A 170 14.05 -14.49 -26.99
N LYS A 171 14.87 -13.56 -26.50
CA LYS A 171 15.86 -12.84 -27.31
C LYS A 171 17.15 -13.62 -27.51
N GLN A 172 17.37 -14.69 -26.76
CA GLN A 172 18.54 -15.54 -26.89
C GLN A 172 18.31 -16.61 -27.97
N LYS A 173 19.36 -17.00 -28.68
CA LYS A 173 19.25 -17.99 -29.80
C LYS A 173 19.04 -19.43 -29.33
N TYR A 174 19.27 -19.72 -28.05
CA TYR A 174 19.09 -21.07 -27.49
C TYR A 174 17.98 -21.09 -26.46
N SER A 175 17.20 -22.16 -26.50
CA SER A 175 16.13 -22.36 -25.54
C SER A 175 16.68 -22.90 -24.23
N ALA A 176 16.46 -22.17 -23.10
CA ALA A 176 16.74 -22.65 -21.76
C ALA A 176 15.45 -22.69 -20.97
N ILE A 177 15.21 -23.76 -20.25
CA ILE A 177 13.98 -23.95 -19.47
C ILE A 177 14.06 -23.26 -18.10
N MET A 178 15.26 -23.07 -17.55
CA MET A 178 15.48 -22.50 -16.23
C MET A 178 14.87 -21.11 -16.02
N PRO A 179 14.91 -20.15 -16.98
CA PRO A 179 14.22 -18.87 -16.83
C PRO A 179 12.70 -18.98 -16.60
N TRP A 180 12.06 -20.04 -17.15
CA TRP A 180 10.64 -20.32 -16.91
C TRP A 180 10.39 -20.82 -15.50
N ALA A 181 11.28 -21.67 -14.95
CA ALA A 181 11.21 -22.07 -13.56
C ALA A 181 11.34 -20.87 -12.62
N TRP A 182 12.35 -20.00 -12.83
CA TRP A 182 12.51 -18.78 -12.04
C TRP A 182 11.33 -17.81 -12.21
N ALA A 183 10.76 -17.70 -13.40
CA ALA A 183 9.55 -16.91 -13.60
C ALA A 183 8.38 -17.49 -12.79
N GLY A 184 8.20 -18.82 -12.76
CA GLY A 184 7.20 -19.48 -11.91
C GLY A 184 7.39 -19.17 -10.43
N VAL A 185 8.63 -19.26 -9.91
CA VAL A 185 9.00 -18.85 -8.54
C VAL A 185 8.62 -17.40 -8.27
N LEU A 186 8.97 -16.47 -9.16
CA LEU A 186 8.70 -15.04 -9.01
C LEU A 186 7.19 -14.71 -9.03
N PHE A 187 6.44 -15.35 -9.92
CA PHE A 187 4.97 -15.21 -9.92
C PHE A 187 4.33 -15.84 -8.68
N GLY A 188 4.85 -16.97 -8.21
CA GLY A 188 4.46 -17.58 -6.94
C GLY A 188 4.71 -16.63 -5.76
N LEU A 189 5.87 -15.97 -5.72
CA LEU A 189 6.19 -14.96 -4.71
C LEU A 189 5.22 -13.77 -4.78
N ALA A 190 4.90 -13.28 -5.97
CA ALA A 190 3.90 -12.22 -6.12
C ALA A 190 2.52 -12.66 -5.61
N PHE A 191 2.12 -13.89 -5.90
CA PHE A 191 0.86 -14.48 -5.45
C PHE A 191 0.80 -14.60 -3.92
N THR A 192 1.87 -15.00 -3.25
CA THR A 192 1.89 -15.07 -1.78
C THR A 192 1.73 -13.71 -1.12
N VAL A 193 2.17 -12.64 -1.78
CA VAL A 193 1.98 -11.26 -1.30
C VAL A 193 0.57 -10.75 -1.61
N ARG A 194 0.06 -11.02 -2.84
CA ARG A 194 -1.26 -10.58 -3.29
C ARG A 194 -1.88 -11.59 -4.25
N LEU A 195 -2.90 -12.31 -3.80
CA LEU A 195 -3.52 -13.42 -4.55
C LEU A 195 -4.01 -13.02 -5.95
N HIS A 196 -4.47 -11.79 -6.14
CA HIS A 196 -4.94 -11.29 -7.44
C HIS A 196 -3.88 -11.35 -8.55
N THR A 197 -2.59 -11.45 -8.21
CA THR A 197 -1.52 -11.55 -9.22
C THR A 197 -1.56 -12.84 -10.02
N VAL A 198 -2.32 -13.85 -9.58
CA VAL A 198 -2.60 -15.07 -10.38
C VAL A 198 -3.21 -14.73 -11.74
N LEU A 199 -3.91 -13.61 -11.87
CA LEU A 199 -4.48 -13.15 -13.14
C LEU A 199 -3.40 -12.81 -14.18
N PHE A 200 -2.23 -12.33 -13.76
CA PHE A 200 -1.09 -12.15 -14.66
C PHE A 200 -0.52 -13.50 -15.11
N ALA A 201 -0.40 -14.46 -14.19
CA ALA A 201 0.02 -15.82 -14.51
C ALA A 201 -0.99 -16.50 -15.46
N GLY A 202 -2.30 -16.31 -15.23
CA GLY A 202 -3.35 -16.80 -16.12
C GLY A 202 -3.26 -16.24 -17.53
N GLY A 203 -3.01 -14.93 -17.67
CA GLY A 203 -2.81 -14.30 -18.98
C GLY A 203 -1.57 -14.83 -19.72
N LEU A 204 -0.47 -15.02 -19.01
CA LEU A 204 0.72 -15.67 -19.53
C LEU A 204 0.43 -17.13 -19.95
N GLY A 205 -0.20 -17.90 -19.05
CA GLY A 205 -0.53 -19.32 -19.26
C GLY A 205 -1.40 -19.53 -20.50
N LEU A 206 -2.42 -18.70 -20.72
CA LEU A 206 -3.24 -18.77 -21.93
C LEU A 206 -2.39 -18.62 -23.21
N VAL A 207 -1.44 -17.69 -23.24
CA VAL A 207 -0.56 -17.53 -24.41
C VAL A 207 0.31 -18.77 -24.62
N LEU A 208 0.86 -19.34 -23.55
CA LEU A 208 1.68 -20.56 -23.63
C LEU A 208 0.87 -21.74 -24.16
N LEU A 209 -0.38 -21.91 -23.71
CA LEU A 209 -1.29 -22.95 -24.20
C LEU A 209 -1.62 -22.77 -25.69
N PHE A 210 -2.00 -21.57 -26.13
CA PHE A 210 -2.29 -21.26 -27.53
C PHE A 210 -1.07 -21.45 -28.43
N LYS A 211 0.14 -21.16 -27.94
CA LYS A 211 1.40 -21.38 -28.66
C LYS A 211 1.92 -22.82 -28.55
N ARG A 212 1.21 -23.70 -27.82
CA ARG A 212 1.62 -25.09 -27.56
C ARG A 212 3.00 -25.22 -26.92
N GLN A 213 3.37 -24.23 -26.08
CA GLN A 213 4.62 -24.23 -25.32
C GLN A 213 4.42 -25.04 -24.02
N TRP A 214 4.25 -26.37 -24.16
CA TRP A 214 3.85 -27.23 -23.05
C TRP A 214 4.92 -27.35 -21.97
N MET A 215 6.20 -27.50 -22.36
CA MET A 215 7.29 -27.64 -21.39
C MET A 215 7.47 -26.37 -20.55
N GLU A 216 7.43 -25.22 -21.20
CA GLU A 216 7.49 -23.91 -20.53
C GLU A 216 6.31 -23.74 -19.57
N SER A 217 5.11 -24.13 -19.99
CA SER A 217 3.90 -24.07 -19.17
C SER A 217 4.00 -24.98 -17.96
N ILE A 218 4.42 -26.24 -18.14
CA ILE A 218 4.56 -27.22 -17.06
C ILE A 218 5.61 -26.75 -16.04
N VAL A 219 6.80 -26.36 -16.50
CA VAL A 219 7.90 -25.96 -15.62
C VAL A 219 7.54 -24.67 -14.85
N PHE A 220 6.94 -23.69 -15.52
CA PHE A 220 6.44 -22.48 -14.88
C PHE A 220 5.41 -22.81 -13.77
N THR A 221 4.41 -23.65 -14.11
CA THR A 221 3.34 -24.01 -13.18
C THR A 221 3.86 -24.81 -11.99
N LEU A 222 4.73 -25.80 -12.22
CA LEU A 222 5.32 -26.58 -11.13
C LEU A 222 6.15 -25.71 -10.19
N ALA A 223 6.99 -24.82 -10.71
CA ALA A 223 7.79 -23.90 -9.90
C ALA A 223 6.90 -22.93 -9.11
N PHE A 224 5.82 -22.43 -9.72
CA PHE A 224 4.81 -21.61 -9.03
C PHE A 224 4.16 -22.39 -7.88
N LEU A 225 3.69 -23.60 -8.13
CA LEU A 225 3.01 -24.44 -7.12
C LEU A 225 3.95 -24.84 -5.98
N VAL A 226 5.19 -25.23 -6.28
CA VAL A 226 6.18 -25.57 -5.26
C VAL A 226 6.44 -24.40 -4.32
N LEU A 227 6.66 -23.19 -4.86
CA LEU A 227 6.90 -22.03 -4.02
C LEU A 227 5.67 -21.66 -3.20
N THR A 228 4.49 -21.64 -3.80
CA THR A 228 3.26 -21.29 -3.07
C THR A 228 2.91 -22.35 -2.03
N PHE A 229 3.21 -23.63 -2.27
CA PHE A 229 3.06 -24.68 -1.27
C PHE A 229 3.99 -24.45 -0.07
N ILE A 230 5.25 -24.07 -0.30
CA ILE A 230 6.20 -23.76 0.76
C ILE A 230 5.74 -22.55 1.59
N LEU A 231 5.25 -21.48 0.93
CA LEU A 231 4.97 -20.20 1.59
C LEU A 231 3.51 -20.03 2.04
N ILE A 232 2.57 -20.83 1.54
CA ILE A 232 1.16 -20.80 1.94
C ILE A 232 0.75 -22.18 2.44
N GLY A 233 0.94 -23.24 1.64
CA GLY A 233 0.43 -24.58 1.97
C GLY A 233 1.01 -25.14 3.25
N ILE A 234 2.33 -25.03 3.48
CA ILE A 234 2.97 -25.50 4.72
C ILE A 234 2.53 -24.68 5.94
N PRO A 235 2.55 -23.33 5.93
CA PRO A 235 1.98 -22.55 7.02
C PRO A 235 0.52 -22.89 7.32
N ASP A 236 -0.31 -23.07 6.30
CA ASP A 236 -1.71 -23.43 6.52
C ASP A 236 -1.88 -24.81 7.19
N ILE A 237 -1.01 -25.79 6.86
CA ILE A 237 -1.00 -27.10 7.56
C ILE A 237 -0.55 -26.96 9.03
N ILE A 238 0.36 -26.03 9.32
CA ILE A 238 0.90 -25.86 10.67
C ILE A 238 -0.08 -25.11 11.59
N PHE A 239 -0.76 -24.11 11.07
CA PHE A 239 -1.57 -23.18 11.86
C PHE A 239 -3.08 -23.36 11.68
N PHE A 240 -3.52 -24.06 10.62
CA PHE A 240 -4.91 -24.27 10.27
C PHE A 240 -5.17 -25.72 9.87
N ASP A 241 -6.29 -26.02 9.19
CA ASP A 241 -6.74 -27.40 9.01
C ASP A 241 -6.18 -28.11 7.76
N TYR A 242 -5.97 -27.36 6.65
CA TYR A 242 -5.53 -27.98 5.39
C TYR A 242 -4.72 -27.00 4.51
N PRO A 243 -3.89 -27.53 3.59
CA PRO A 243 -3.04 -26.68 2.74
C PRO A 243 -3.87 -25.78 1.83
N TYR A 244 -3.45 -24.55 1.64
CA TYR A 244 -4.13 -23.51 0.88
C TYR A 244 -5.49 -23.06 1.44
N GLN A 245 -5.79 -23.33 2.71
CA GLN A 245 -7.00 -22.83 3.36
C GLN A 245 -7.09 -21.30 3.27
N TYR A 246 -5.98 -20.59 3.46
CA TYR A 246 -5.91 -19.14 3.25
C TYR A 246 -6.46 -18.70 1.89
N VAL A 247 -6.10 -19.43 0.82
CA VAL A 247 -6.52 -19.09 -0.54
C VAL A 247 -8.02 -19.33 -0.71
N VAL A 248 -8.51 -20.48 -0.24
CA VAL A 248 -9.92 -20.86 -0.32
C VAL A 248 -10.79 -19.87 0.46
N ASP A 249 -10.46 -19.63 1.72
CA ASP A 249 -11.21 -18.72 2.59
C ASP A 249 -11.19 -17.27 2.09
N TYR A 250 -10.07 -16.84 1.50
CA TYR A 250 -9.98 -15.53 0.87
C TYR A 250 -10.99 -15.37 -0.28
N PHE A 251 -11.10 -16.37 -1.16
CA PHE A 251 -12.04 -16.32 -2.28
C PHE A 251 -13.49 -16.43 -1.82
N ILE A 252 -13.81 -17.29 -0.85
CA ILE A 252 -15.14 -17.41 -0.25
C ILE A 252 -15.53 -16.06 0.36
N TYR A 253 -14.71 -15.52 1.25
CA TYR A 253 -14.96 -14.23 1.91
C TYR A 253 -15.22 -13.10 0.92
N ASN A 254 -14.38 -12.97 -0.12
CA ASN A 254 -14.56 -11.90 -1.10
C ASN A 254 -15.79 -12.10 -1.98
N SER A 255 -16.20 -13.35 -2.25
CA SER A 255 -17.42 -13.66 -2.97
C SER A 255 -18.67 -13.27 -2.16
N GLU A 256 -18.73 -13.69 -0.90
CA GLU A 256 -19.85 -13.41 0.01
C GLU A 256 -19.96 -11.91 0.33
N ASN A 257 -18.83 -11.23 0.48
CA ASN A 257 -18.77 -9.82 0.83
C ASN A 257 -18.57 -8.88 -0.37
N ALA A 258 -18.78 -9.37 -1.60
CA ALA A 258 -18.52 -8.60 -2.81
C ALA A 258 -19.27 -7.25 -2.87
N HIS A 259 -20.46 -7.18 -2.26
CA HIS A 259 -21.32 -6.01 -2.21
C HIS A 259 -21.23 -5.19 -0.92
N ASN A 260 -20.52 -5.67 0.10
CA ASN A 260 -20.36 -4.98 1.40
C ASN A 260 -19.33 -3.85 1.36
N PHE A 261 -18.54 -3.76 0.29
CA PHE A 261 -17.52 -2.73 0.06
C PHE A 261 -18.01 -1.66 -0.93
N VAL A 262 -17.08 -0.78 -1.33
CA VAL A 262 -17.36 0.24 -2.33
C VAL A 262 -17.67 -0.42 -3.68
N THR A 263 -18.92 -0.47 -4.07
CA THR A 263 -19.37 -1.00 -5.35
C THR A 263 -19.38 0.08 -6.45
N GLY A 264 -19.55 -0.33 -7.69
CA GLY A 264 -19.67 0.59 -8.82
C GLY A 264 -19.81 -0.11 -10.16
N SER A 265 -20.07 0.70 -11.19
CA SER A 265 -20.16 0.23 -12.57
C SER A 265 -18.88 -0.48 -13.03
N PRO A 266 -18.96 -1.46 -13.93
CA PRO A 266 -17.78 -2.07 -14.57
C PRO A 266 -16.83 -1.03 -15.21
N PHE A 267 -17.35 0.11 -15.65
CA PHE A 267 -16.56 1.20 -16.23
C PHE A 267 -15.81 2.06 -15.21
N LYS A 268 -16.12 1.94 -13.90
CA LYS A 268 -15.45 2.74 -12.85
C LYS A 268 -13.94 2.65 -12.95
N PHE A 269 -13.38 1.46 -13.16
CA PHE A 269 -11.94 1.26 -13.25
C PHE A 269 -11.31 1.85 -14.53
N LEU A 270 -12.05 1.97 -15.62
CA LEU A 270 -11.58 2.71 -16.78
C LEU A 270 -11.44 4.21 -16.46
N PHE A 271 -12.44 4.83 -15.83
CA PHE A 271 -12.37 6.23 -15.42
C PHE A 271 -11.30 6.46 -14.34
N THR A 272 -11.14 5.53 -13.41
CA THR A 272 -10.06 5.56 -12.41
C THR A 272 -8.69 5.55 -13.09
N THR A 273 -8.48 4.67 -14.07
CA THR A 273 -7.23 4.58 -14.84
C THR A 273 -6.97 5.87 -15.63
N LEU A 274 -8.02 6.43 -16.26
CA LEU A 274 -7.92 7.72 -16.94
C LEU A 274 -7.47 8.84 -16.00
N GLY A 275 -8.03 8.90 -14.79
CA GLY A 275 -7.66 9.89 -13.78
C GLY A 275 -6.24 9.68 -13.24
N PHE A 276 -5.88 8.47 -12.87
CA PHE A 276 -4.58 8.14 -12.28
C PHE A 276 -3.41 8.41 -13.22
N LEU A 277 -3.58 8.14 -14.51
CA LEU A 277 -2.54 8.38 -15.51
C LEU A 277 -2.57 9.78 -16.11
N VAL A 278 -3.39 10.66 -15.56
CA VAL A 278 -3.52 12.10 -15.89
C VAL A 278 -3.88 12.36 -17.38
N PRO A 279 -5.13 12.75 -17.71
CA PRO A 279 -5.49 13.13 -19.08
C PRO A 279 -4.64 14.33 -19.57
N PRO A 280 -4.30 14.39 -20.84
CA PRO A 280 -4.68 13.48 -21.93
C PRO A 280 -3.74 12.27 -22.11
N VAL A 281 -2.64 12.21 -21.37
CA VAL A 281 -1.63 11.13 -21.51
C VAL A 281 -2.23 9.76 -21.17
N SER A 282 -3.16 9.69 -20.23
CA SER A 282 -3.90 8.45 -19.94
C SER A 282 -4.61 7.87 -21.17
N VAL A 283 -5.25 8.72 -21.97
CA VAL A 283 -5.90 8.29 -23.23
C VAL A 283 -4.86 7.78 -24.22
N MET A 284 -3.71 8.45 -24.33
CA MET A 284 -2.61 8.02 -25.19
C MET A 284 -2.06 6.66 -24.78
N LEU A 285 -1.88 6.43 -23.48
CA LEU A 285 -1.36 5.17 -22.96
C LEU A 285 -2.35 4.03 -23.14
N ILE A 286 -3.65 4.25 -22.88
CA ILE A 286 -4.68 3.22 -23.10
C ILE A 286 -4.78 2.88 -24.59
N PHE A 287 -4.85 3.90 -25.47
CA PHE A 287 -4.84 3.67 -26.90
C PHE A 287 -3.59 2.94 -27.38
N GLY A 288 -2.42 3.37 -26.89
CA GLY A 288 -1.15 2.72 -27.18
C GLY A 288 -1.16 1.26 -26.75
N TYR A 289 -1.63 0.95 -25.54
CA TYR A 289 -1.77 -0.41 -25.05
C TYR A 289 -2.59 -1.29 -26.00
N LEU A 290 -3.74 -0.80 -26.45
CA LEU A 290 -4.59 -1.55 -27.39
C LEU A 290 -3.91 -1.84 -28.74
N LYS A 291 -2.85 -1.11 -29.12
CA LYS A 291 -2.06 -1.38 -30.33
C LYS A 291 -0.95 -2.42 -30.12
N THR A 292 -0.69 -2.88 -28.88
CA THR A 292 0.47 -3.74 -28.59
C THR A 292 0.19 -5.23 -28.58
N TRP A 293 -1.04 -5.67 -28.83
CA TRP A 293 -1.40 -7.09 -28.81
C TRP A 293 -0.55 -7.99 -29.73
N LYS A 294 -0.01 -7.44 -30.86
CA LYS A 294 0.92 -8.12 -31.76
C LYS A 294 2.39 -8.01 -31.34
N ILE A 295 2.73 -7.08 -30.45
CA ILE A 295 4.12 -6.85 -30.02
C ILE A 295 4.52 -7.92 -29.01
N ASP A 296 3.74 -8.04 -27.94
CA ASP A 296 3.89 -9.11 -26.95
C ASP A 296 2.53 -9.52 -26.38
N PRO A 297 1.93 -10.61 -26.87
CA PRO A 297 0.63 -11.08 -26.41
C PRO A 297 0.64 -11.54 -24.96
N LYS A 298 1.78 -11.96 -24.38
CA LYS A 298 1.88 -12.41 -22.98
C LYS A 298 1.62 -11.26 -22.02
N LEU A 299 2.34 -10.14 -22.22
CA LEU A 299 2.15 -8.94 -21.41
C LEU A 299 0.77 -8.32 -21.67
N PHE A 300 0.32 -8.31 -22.94
CA PHE A 300 -0.99 -7.77 -23.31
C PHE A 300 -2.13 -8.52 -22.61
N LEU A 301 -2.19 -9.85 -22.73
CA LEU A 301 -3.26 -10.64 -22.11
C LEU A 301 -3.18 -10.61 -20.57
N ALA A 302 -1.99 -10.57 -20.00
CA ALA A 302 -1.81 -10.43 -18.56
C ALA A 302 -2.50 -9.17 -18.02
N VAL A 303 -2.28 -8.01 -18.64
CA VAL A 303 -2.92 -6.74 -18.26
C VAL A 303 -4.42 -6.77 -18.57
N LEU A 304 -4.82 -7.29 -19.73
CA LEU A 304 -6.23 -7.34 -20.15
C LEU A 304 -7.08 -8.17 -19.19
N ILE A 305 -6.63 -9.39 -18.86
CA ILE A 305 -7.36 -10.29 -17.97
C ILE A 305 -7.43 -9.69 -16.56
N PHE A 306 -6.32 -9.15 -16.08
CA PHE A 306 -6.30 -8.46 -14.78
C PHE A 306 -7.32 -7.31 -14.73
N PHE A 307 -7.33 -6.45 -15.74
CA PHE A 307 -8.26 -5.34 -15.83
C PHE A 307 -9.71 -5.78 -15.94
N LEU A 308 -10.00 -6.75 -16.83
CA LEU A 308 -11.38 -7.22 -17.07
C LEU A 308 -11.98 -7.91 -15.83
N VAL A 309 -11.23 -8.81 -15.19
CA VAL A 309 -11.72 -9.51 -14.00
C VAL A 309 -12.05 -8.52 -12.88
N HIS A 310 -11.15 -7.56 -12.60
CA HIS A 310 -11.45 -6.53 -11.61
C HIS A 310 -12.59 -5.61 -12.02
N SER A 311 -12.72 -5.30 -13.33
CA SER A 311 -13.81 -4.47 -13.83
C SER A 311 -15.19 -5.14 -13.73
N LEU A 312 -15.24 -6.46 -13.80
CA LEU A 312 -16.48 -7.24 -13.66
C LEU A 312 -16.84 -7.52 -12.21
N PHE A 313 -15.83 -7.61 -11.32
CA PHE A 313 -16.07 -7.88 -9.90
C PHE A 313 -16.72 -6.66 -9.20
N PRO A 314 -17.73 -6.84 -8.31
CA PRO A 314 -18.49 -5.72 -7.71
C PRO A 314 -17.65 -4.75 -6.88
N ASN A 315 -16.69 -5.25 -6.07
CA ASN A 315 -15.84 -4.41 -5.21
C ASN A 315 -14.87 -3.55 -6.06
N LYS A 316 -14.98 -2.23 -5.93
CA LYS A 316 -14.32 -1.23 -6.77
C LYS A 316 -13.32 -0.35 -5.99
N GLN A 317 -12.45 -0.97 -5.19
CA GLN A 317 -11.37 -0.23 -4.53
C GLN A 317 -10.26 0.11 -5.54
N GLU A 318 -9.91 1.39 -5.64
CA GLU A 318 -8.98 1.92 -6.66
C GLU A 318 -7.58 1.28 -6.59
N ARG A 319 -7.13 0.90 -5.40
CA ARG A 319 -5.81 0.25 -5.17
C ARG A 319 -5.66 -1.10 -5.88
N PHE A 320 -6.76 -1.81 -6.17
CA PHE A 320 -6.68 -3.11 -6.85
C PHE A 320 -6.07 -3.03 -8.25
N LEU A 321 -6.10 -1.86 -8.89
CA LEU A 321 -5.49 -1.65 -10.19
C LEU A 321 -3.98 -1.35 -10.15
N LEU A 322 -3.42 -1.03 -8.97
CA LEU A 322 -2.03 -0.61 -8.86
C LEU A 322 -1.03 -1.61 -9.49
N PRO A 323 -1.20 -2.94 -9.35
CA PRO A 323 -0.26 -3.91 -9.92
C PRO A 323 -0.14 -3.87 -11.45
N MET A 324 -1.21 -3.48 -12.17
CA MET A 324 -1.19 -3.49 -13.62
C MET A 324 -0.55 -2.24 -14.25
N TYR A 325 -0.49 -1.11 -13.53
CA TYR A 325 -0.04 0.16 -14.12
C TYR A 325 1.36 0.10 -14.72
N PRO A 326 2.38 -0.54 -14.11
CA PRO A 326 3.70 -0.61 -14.73
C PRO A 326 3.68 -1.29 -16.10
N LEU A 327 2.97 -2.40 -16.24
CA LEU A 327 2.82 -3.10 -17.53
C LEU A 327 2.00 -2.30 -18.54
N LEU A 328 0.92 -1.66 -18.09
CA LEU A 328 0.10 -0.77 -18.92
C LEU A 328 0.92 0.43 -19.44
N ILE A 329 1.76 1.03 -18.60
CA ILE A 329 2.64 2.14 -18.96
C ILE A 329 3.69 1.69 -19.98
N ILE A 330 4.32 0.53 -19.78
CA ILE A 330 5.30 -0.06 -20.72
C ILE A 330 4.66 -0.20 -22.10
N LEU A 331 3.58 -0.98 -22.16
CA LEU A 331 2.92 -1.29 -23.42
C LEU A 331 2.28 -0.04 -24.04
N GLY A 332 1.60 0.76 -23.24
CA GLY A 332 0.98 2.01 -23.68
C GLY A 332 1.97 2.98 -24.33
N THR A 333 3.15 3.14 -23.71
CA THR A 333 4.21 4.01 -24.26
C THR A 333 4.77 3.47 -25.57
N ILE A 334 5.01 2.16 -25.64
CA ILE A 334 5.52 1.50 -26.86
C ILE A 334 4.53 1.67 -28.02
N GLY A 335 3.26 1.31 -27.78
CA GLY A 335 2.23 1.37 -28.82
C GLY A 335 1.90 2.81 -29.24
N TRP A 336 1.82 3.75 -28.28
CA TRP A 336 1.61 5.15 -28.59
C TRP A 336 2.73 5.72 -29.45
N ASN A 337 3.99 5.54 -29.04
CA ASN A 337 5.13 6.06 -29.79
C ASN A 337 5.27 5.42 -31.18
N SER A 338 4.92 4.13 -31.33
CA SER A 338 4.86 3.47 -32.63
C SER A 338 3.78 4.11 -33.53
N PHE A 339 2.59 4.36 -32.96
CA PHE A 339 1.50 5.03 -33.66
C PHE A 339 1.87 6.45 -34.10
N VAL A 340 2.45 7.26 -33.19
CA VAL A 340 2.85 8.65 -33.49
C VAL A 340 3.83 8.70 -34.67
N LYS A 341 4.81 7.79 -34.73
CA LYS A 341 5.78 7.71 -35.84
C LYS A 341 5.13 7.45 -37.20
N GLN A 342 4.02 6.72 -37.23
CA GLN A 342 3.31 6.33 -38.46
C GLN A 342 2.20 7.33 -38.83
N SER A 343 1.78 8.20 -37.92
CA SER A 343 0.65 9.13 -38.10
C SER A 343 1.08 10.41 -38.75
N SER A 344 0.53 10.70 -39.95
CA SER A 344 0.73 11.96 -40.64
C SER A 344 0.19 13.18 -39.85
N PHE A 345 -0.86 12.97 -39.05
CA PHE A 345 -1.40 14.01 -38.16
C PHE A 345 -0.37 14.41 -37.09
N TRP A 346 0.16 13.43 -36.33
CA TRP A 346 1.09 13.70 -35.26
C TRP A 346 2.45 14.20 -35.77
N ASN A 347 2.87 13.76 -36.96
CA ASN A 347 4.08 14.28 -37.61
C ASN A 347 3.94 15.79 -37.94
N ARG A 348 2.74 16.23 -38.30
CA ARG A 348 2.45 17.68 -38.53
C ARG A 348 2.20 18.46 -37.24
N LYS A 349 1.69 17.82 -36.17
CA LYS A 349 1.30 18.46 -34.90
C LYS A 349 2.25 18.13 -33.73
N GLN A 350 3.57 18.11 -33.99
CA GLN A 350 4.58 17.79 -32.95
C GLN A 350 4.55 18.77 -31.78
N SER A 351 4.25 20.06 -32.03
CA SER A 351 4.12 21.04 -30.94
C SER A 351 2.97 20.71 -30.00
N LEU A 352 1.82 20.27 -30.53
CA LEU A 352 0.69 19.81 -29.73
C LEU A 352 1.09 18.56 -28.91
N HIS A 353 1.73 17.57 -29.53
CA HIS A 353 2.20 16.37 -28.82
C HIS A 353 3.12 16.74 -27.66
N LYS A 354 4.07 17.65 -27.86
CA LYS A 354 4.96 18.15 -26.80
C LYS A 354 4.18 18.89 -25.70
N ALA A 355 3.22 19.75 -26.08
CA ALA A 355 2.40 20.49 -25.13
C ALA A 355 1.59 19.57 -24.20
N LEU A 356 1.00 18.47 -24.74
CA LEU A 356 0.25 17.50 -23.95
C LEU A 356 1.13 16.75 -22.96
N TRP A 357 2.36 16.37 -23.34
CA TRP A 357 3.33 15.78 -22.42
C TRP A 357 3.84 16.77 -21.37
N ASN A 358 4.07 18.04 -21.75
CA ASN A 358 4.46 19.07 -20.79
C ASN A 358 3.35 19.32 -19.76
N PHE A 359 2.10 19.37 -20.19
CA PHE A 359 0.94 19.47 -19.30
C PHE A 359 0.91 18.30 -18.29
N PHE A 360 1.06 17.07 -18.79
CA PHE A 360 1.17 15.88 -17.93
C PHE A 360 2.26 16.05 -16.89
N TRP A 361 3.47 16.43 -17.30
CA TRP A 361 4.61 16.52 -16.38
C TRP A 361 4.42 17.61 -15.33
N VAL A 362 3.85 18.74 -15.68
CA VAL A 362 3.58 19.82 -14.71
C VAL A 362 2.61 19.32 -13.62
N ILE A 363 1.46 18.78 -14.01
CA ILE A 363 0.48 18.25 -13.05
C ILE A 363 1.08 17.12 -12.22
N ASN A 364 1.75 16.20 -12.87
CA ASN A 364 2.34 15.02 -12.26
C ASN A 364 3.39 15.36 -11.20
N ILE A 365 4.32 16.28 -11.48
CA ILE A 365 5.38 16.67 -10.54
C ILE A 365 4.80 17.43 -9.33
N ILE A 366 3.85 18.34 -9.56
CA ILE A 366 3.19 19.08 -8.48
C ILE A 366 2.48 18.08 -7.55
N ALA A 367 1.73 17.13 -8.10
CA ALA A 367 1.01 16.13 -7.32
C ALA A 367 1.98 15.16 -6.60
N ALA A 368 3.06 14.72 -7.27
CA ALA A 368 4.09 13.84 -6.69
C ALA A 368 4.76 14.48 -5.47
N LEU A 369 5.19 15.74 -5.57
CA LEU A 369 5.79 16.48 -4.46
C LEU A 369 4.77 16.73 -3.35
N GLY A 370 3.54 17.11 -3.69
CA GLY A 370 2.47 17.30 -2.73
C GLY A 370 2.21 16.07 -1.88
N LEU A 371 2.08 14.89 -2.50
CA LEU A 371 1.89 13.63 -1.77
C LEU A 371 3.14 13.18 -1.01
N ALA A 372 4.34 13.32 -1.60
CA ALA A 372 5.58 12.91 -0.95
C ALA A 372 5.84 13.69 0.37
N LEU A 373 5.29 14.90 0.48
CA LEU A 373 5.43 15.75 1.66
C LEU A 373 4.23 15.67 2.63
N THR A 374 3.22 14.85 2.34
CA THR A 374 1.95 14.85 3.10
C THR A 374 1.98 13.85 4.25
N PHE A 375 1.75 14.32 5.48
CA PHE A 375 1.46 13.47 6.62
C PHE A 375 -0.02 13.07 6.62
N THR A 376 -0.32 11.89 6.08
CA THR A 376 -1.69 11.38 5.99
C THR A 376 -2.21 10.89 7.35
N LYS A 377 -3.50 11.16 7.62
CA LYS A 377 -4.18 10.77 8.88
C LYS A 377 -3.41 11.24 10.13
N LYS A 378 -2.85 12.44 10.06
CA LYS A 378 -2.06 13.06 11.14
C LYS A 378 -2.86 13.17 12.42
N ASP A 379 -4.17 13.47 12.35
CA ASP A 379 -5.13 13.55 13.46
C ASP A 379 -5.30 12.22 14.22
N ARG A 380 -4.94 11.08 13.61
CA ARG A 380 -5.04 9.76 14.22
C ARG A 380 -3.69 9.25 14.73
N VAL A 381 -2.62 9.53 14.00
CA VAL A 381 -1.27 9.03 14.29
C VAL A 381 -0.53 9.90 15.29
N ALA A 382 -0.53 11.21 15.08
CA ALA A 382 0.30 12.10 15.87
C ALA A 382 -0.12 12.22 17.36
N PRO A 383 -1.41 12.14 17.75
CA PRO A 383 -1.78 12.12 19.16
C PRO A 383 -1.23 10.89 19.89
N LEU A 384 -1.36 9.71 19.32
CA LEU A 384 -0.84 8.47 19.92
C LEU A 384 0.69 8.48 20.01
N HIS A 385 1.37 8.96 18.97
CA HIS A 385 2.83 9.16 19.04
C HIS A 385 3.25 10.22 20.05
N TYR A 386 2.44 11.25 20.30
CA TYR A 386 2.71 12.21 21.38
C TYR A 386 2.61 11.51 22.74
N LEU A 387 1.59 10.67 22.94
CA LEU A 387 1.40 9.93 24.18
C LEU A 387 2.45 8.83 24.38
N SER A 388 2.98 8.22 23.32
CA SER A 388 4.07 7.22 23.44
C SER A 388 5.35 7.77 24.07
N LYS A 389 5.48 9.09 24.18
CA LYS A 389 6.62 9.78 24.80
C LYS A 389 6.35 10.19 26.26
N GLN A 390 5.13 9.99 26.73
CA GLN A 390 4.79 10.19 28.14
C GLN A 390 5.03 8.89 28.90
N THR A 391 5.55 9.01 30.13
CA THR A 391 5.93 7.84 30.96
C THR A 391 4.82 7.38 31.88
N ASP A 392 3.76 8.16 32.01
CA ASP A 392 2.68 7.98 32.97
C ASP A 392 1.34 7.59 32.34
N VAL A 393 1.31 7.20 31.07
CA VAL A 393 0.08 6.78 30.39
C VAL A 393 -0.38 5.42 30.91
N THR A 394 -1.56 5.39 31.53
CA THR A 394 -2.20 4.15 32.00
C THR A 394 -3.25 3.64 31.02
N ALA A 395 -4.14 4.52 30.59
CA ALA A 395 -5.10 4.25 29.53
C ALA A 395 -5.54 5.57 28.86
N VAL A 396 -6.14 5.46 27.67
CA VAL A 396 -6.49 6.61 26.83
C VAL A 396 -7.93 6.49 26.34
N ILE A 397 -8.74 7.51 26.54
CA ILE A 397 -10.03 7.65 25.87
C ILE A 397 -9.80 8.33 24.52
N ILE A 398 -10.32 7.75 23.44
CA ILE A 398 -10.41 8.38 22.13
C ILE A 398 -11.85 8.75 21.88
N GLU A 399 -12.15 10.02 22.07
CA GLU A 399 -13.49 10.57 21.92
C GLU A 399 -13.67 11.18 20.53
N SER A 400 -14.85 11.00 19.92
CA SER A 400 -15.15 11.49 18.58
C SER A 400 -16.55 12.08 18.48
N GLU A 401 -16.67 13.18 17.72
CA GLU A 401 -17.96 13.77 17.33
C GLU A 401 -18.85 12.87 16.45
N ARG A 402 -18.33 11.71 16.03
CA ARG A 402 -19.05 10.72 15.19
C ARG A 402 -19.65 9.63 16.05
N ASP A 403 -20.68 8.98 15.54
CA ASP A 403 -21.35 7.87 16.22
C ASP A 403 -20.36 6.76 16.63
N HIS A 404 -19.41 6.44 15.75
CA HIS A 404 -18.37 5.45 16.03
C HIS A 404 -16.98 6.03 15.83
N VAL A 405 -16.07 5.68 16.72
CA VAL A 405 -14.65 5.95 16.57
C VAL A 405 -14.07 4.95 15.55
N LYS A 406 -13.28 5.44 14.60
CA LYS A 406 -12.54 4.54 13.73
C LYS A 406 -11.40 3.90 14.53
N GLN A 407 -11.18 2.60 14.37
CA GLN A 407 -10.12 1.82 15.00
C GLN A 407 -8.81 2.63 15.13
N PRO A 408 -8.30 2.83 16.36
CA PRO A 408 -7.12 3.66 16.59
C PRO A 408 -5.85 2.93 16.14
N PRO A 409 -4.88 3.63 15.52
CA PRO A 409 -3.61 3.02 15.12
C PRO A 409 -2.67 2.90 16.34
N VAL A 410 -3.02 2.00 17.27
CA VAL A 410 -2.32 1.81 18.56
C VAL A 410 -0.84 1.45 18.42
N TYR A 411 -0.40 0.94 17.28
CA TYR A 411 1.02 0.79 16.95
C TYR A 411 1.85 2.04 17.29
N TYR A 412 1.28 3.24 17.09
CA TYR A 412 1.97 4.50 17.35
C TYR A 412 1.99 4.89 18.84
N LEU A 413 1.28 4.18 19.69
CA LEU A 413 1.34 4.36 21.15
C LEU A 413 2.51 3.60 21.78
N GLY A 414 2.96 2.50 21.14
CA GLY A 414 4.10 1.72 21.63
C GLY A 414 3.89 0.22 21.52
N LYS A 415 4.72 -0.55 22.25
CA LYS A 415 4.74 -2.02 22.17
C LYS A 415 3.65 -2.70 22.99
N ASN A 416 3.41 -2.19 24.21
CA ASN A 416 2.58 -2.84 25.21
C ASN A 416 1.21 -2.14 25.31
N CYS A 417 0.44 -2.18 24.22
CA CYS A 417 -0.86 -1.52 24.15
C CYS A 417 -1.82 -2.26 23.23
N ALA A 418 -3.12 -2.13 23.52
CA ALA A 418 -4.18 -2.61 22.65
C ALA A 418 -5.42 -1.71 22.74
N ASP A 419 -6.26 -1.78 21.71
CA ASP A 419 -7.60 -1.22 21.75
C ASP A 419 -8.56 -2.19 22.44
N TYR A 420 -9.44 -1.69 23.29
CA TYR A 420 -10.40 -2.53 24.01
C TYR A 420 -11.31 -3.30 23.05
N ASP A 421 -11.76 -2.64 21.98
CA ASP A 421 -12.63 -3.28 20.98
C ASP A 421 -11.91 -4.43 20.25
N GLU A 422 -10.58 -4.31 19.98
CA GLU A 422 -9.77 -5.39 19.39
C GLU A 422 -9.65 -6.60 20.35
N ILE A 423 -9.51 -6.35 21.65
CA ILE A 423 -9.44 -7.42 22.66
C ILE A 423 -10.80 -8.11 22.79
N LYS A 424 -11.89 -7.33 22.84
CA LYS A 424 -13.27 -7.84 22.98
C LYS A 424 -13.73 -8.64 21.77
N ALA A 425 -13.30 -8.26 20.57
CA ALA A 425 -13.58 -8.97 19.32
C ALA A 425 -12.67 -10.19 19.08
N ASP A 426 -11.77 -10.50 20.02
CA ASP A 426 -10.75 -11.57 19.91
C ASP A 426 -9.84 -11.44 18.67
N GLU A 427 -9.68 -10.23 18.15
CA GLU A 427 -8.84 -9.96 16.98
C GLU A 427 -7.33 -10.17 17.26
N LEU A 428 -6.93 -10.18 18.54
CA LEU A 428 -5.54 -10.32 18.95
C LEU A 428 -5.13 -11.78 19.22
N GLY A 429 -6.09 -12.70 19.30
CA GLY A 429 -5.85 -14.12 19.63
C GLY A 429 -5.27 -14.32 21.03
N TYR A 430 -5.65 -13.48 21.99
CA TYR A 430 -5.27 -13.67 23.38
C TYR A 430 -6.21 -14.67 24.06
N THR A 431 -5.65 -15.60 24.83
CA THR A 431 -6.45 -16.39 25.75
C THR A 431 -7.01 -15.53 26.88
N ALA A 432 -8.12 -15.92 27.49
CA ALA A 432 -8.71 -15.20 28.63
C ALA A 432 -7.70 -14.98 29.79
N GLN A 433 -6.78 -15.93 29.99
CA GLN A 433 -5.72 -15.81 31.00
C GLN A 433 -4.69 -14.73 30.61
N GLU A 434 -4.30 -14.65 29.33
CA GLU A 434 -3.39 -13.63 28.82
C GLU A 434 -4.01 -12.24 28.88
N VAL A 435 -5.28 -12.09 28.54
CA VAL A 435 -6.04 -10.83 28.69
C VAL A 435 -6.01 -10.37 30.15
N THR A 436 -6.36 -11.28 31.10
CA THR A 436 -6.34 -10.96 32.52
C THR A 436 -4.94 -10.58 33.02
N LYS A 437 -3.90 -11.28 32.57
CA LYS A 437 -2.50 -10.97 32.90
C LYS A 437 -2.10 -9.58 32.38
N ARG A 438 -2.49 -9.23 31.16
CA ARG A 438 -2.19 -7.91 30.56
C ARG A 438 -2.92 -6.78 31.26
N TYR A 439 -4.16 -6.96 31.62
CA TYR A 439 -4.88 -5.93 32.38
C TYR A 439 -4.26 -5.65 33.76
N ARG A 440 -3.61 -6.66 34.38
CA ARG A 440 -2.87 -6.50 35.64
C ARG A 440 -1.47 -5.93 35.44
N ASP A 441 -0.91 -5.95 34.23
CA ASP A 441 0.39 -5.36 33.94
C ASP A 441 0.29 -3.83 34.00
N PRO A 442 1.01 -3.14 34.91
CA PRO A 442 0.94 -1.68 35.03
C PRO A 442 1.39 -0.97 33.74
N ASP A 443 2.30 -1.57 32.98
CA ASP A 443 2.85 -0.99 31.74
C ASP A 443 1.97 -1.26 30.51
N PHE A 444 0.89 -2.04 30.64
CA PHE A 444 -0.03 -2.30 29.54
C PHE A 444 -1.05 -1.17 29.41
N ILE A 445 -1.07 -0.52 28.24
CA ILE A 445 -1.94 0.61 27.95
C ILE A 445 -3.16 0.15 27.16
N VAL A 446 -4.36 0.53 27.61
CA VAL A 446 -5.62 0.28 26.91
C VAL A 446 -6.15 1.57 26.30
N THR A 447 -6.60 1.51 25.03
CA THR A 447 -7.37 2.60 24.43
C THR A 447 -8.85 2.23 24.43
N TYR A 448 -9.69 3.19 24.78
CA TYR A 448 -11.15 3.07 24.78
C TYR A 448 -11.75 4.02 23.76
N ASN A 449 -12.76 3.57 23.05
CA ASN A 449 -13.44 4.34 22.04
C ASN A 449 -14.75 4.91 22.56
N LEU A 450 -14.93 6.24 22.52
CA LEU A 450 -16.14 6.95 22.91
C LEU A 450 -16.68 7.75 21.72
N GLY A 451 -17.58 7.14 20.95
CA GLY A 451 -18.34 7.82 19.89
C GLY A 451 -19.58 8.53 20.44
N ALA A 452 -20.27 9.29 19.60
CA ALA A 452 -21.49 9.99 19.98
C ALA A 452 -22.63 9.01 20.32
N ALA A 453 -22.67 7.83 19.70
CA ALA A 453 -23.67 6.80 19.95
C ALA A 453 -23.45 6.01 21.26
N LYS A 454 -22.24 6.02 21.83
CA LYS A 454 -21.89 5.24 23.03
C LYS A 454 -22.10 6.06 24.29
N SER A 455 -22.71 5.51 25.33
CA SER A 455 -22.91 6.19 26.60
C SER A 455 -21.66 6.20 27.46
N THR A 456 -21.58 7.14 28.42
CA THR A 456 -20.51 7.18 29.43
C THR A 456 -20.59 6.00 30.38
N ASP A 457 -21.80 5.46 30.64
CA ASP A 457 -22.00 4.31 31.51
C ASP A 457 -21.48 3.01 30.87
N GLU A 458 -21.70 2.82 29.57
CA GLU A 458 -21.08 1.73 28.82
C GLU A 458 -19.54 1.79 28.89
N LEU A 459 -18.97 2.99 28.69
CA LEU A 459 -17.52 3.18 28.81
C LEU A 459 -17.04 2.91 30.24
N ALA A 460 -17.77 3.34 31.26
CA ALA A 460 -17.46 3.06 32.66
C ALA A 460 -17.46 1.55 32.98
N GLY A 461 -18.39 0.80 32.35
CA GLY A 461 -18.41 -0.67 32.41
C GLY A 461 -17.13 -1.30 31.84
N GLU A 462 -16.68 -0.85 30.67
CA GLU A 462 -15.43 -1.33 30.03
C GLU A 462 -14.19 -1.01 30.87
N ILE A 463 -14.13 0.20 31.43
CA ILE A 463 -13.04 0.60 32.35
C ILE A 463 -13.03 -0.30 33.59
N SER A 464 -14.21 -0.60 34.15
CA SER A 464 -14.35 -1.49 35.30
C SER A 464 -13.90 -2.92 34.99
N GLU A 465 -14.25 -3.43 33.80
CA GLU A 465 -13.84 -4.78 33.33
C GLU A 465 -12.32 -4.92 33.25
N THR A 466 -11.64 -3.89 32.75
CA THR A 466 -10.18 -3.93 32.59
C THR A 466 -9.39 -3.50 33.83
N GLY A 467 -10.00 -2.73 34.71
CA GLY A 467 -9.34 -2.05 35.85
C GLY A 467 -8.36 -0.95 35.42
N LYS A 468 -8.30 -0.57 34.12
CA LYS A 468 -7.39 0.43 33.57
C LYS A 468 -8.07 1.79 33.47
N VAL A 469 -7.89 2.63 34.48
CA VAL A 469 -8.49 3.98 34.51
C VAL A 469 -7.76 4.92 33.55
N PRO A 470 -8.46 5.52 32.57
CA PRO A 470 -7.85 6.47 31.63
C PRO A 470 -7.38 7.74 32.32
N ASN A 471 -6.14 8.12 32.08
CA ASN A 471 -5.57 9.38 32.55
C ASN A 471 -5.25 10.34 31.39
N TYR A 472 -5.52 9.96 30.16
CA TYR A 472 -5.45 10.82 28.97
C TYR A 472 -6.71 10.69 28.11
N VAL A 473 -7.09 11.80 27.47
CA VAL A 473 -8.23 11.87 26.56
C VAL A 473 -7.81 12.57 25.27
N ILE A 474 -8.14 11.96 24.13
CA ILE A 474 -7.95 12.54 22.80
C ILE A 474 -9.33 12.87 22.22
N PHE A 475 -9.66 14.15 22.13
CA PHE A 475 -10.88 14.60 21.46
C PHE A 475 -10.64 14.80 19.98
N LYS A 476 -11.45 14.16 19.13
CA LYS A 476 -11.40 14.27 17.67
C LYS A 476 -12.58 15.09 17.14
N GLY A 477 -12.27 16.07 16.30
CA GLY A 477 -13.26 17.02 15.78
C GLY A 477 -13.47 18.23 16.67
N SER A 478 -14.22 19.21 16.16
CA SER A 478 -14.47 20.48 16.83
C SER A 478 -15.96 20.79 17.02
N LYS A 479 -16.85 19.94 16.49
CA LYS A 479 -18.28 20.11 16.64
C LYS A 479 -18.68 19.88 18.11
N ASP A 480 -19.50 20.76 18.68
CA ASP A 480 -20.04 20.68 20.05
C ASP A 480 -18.97 20.35 21.11
N PHE A 481 -17.75 20.90 20.91
CA PHE A 481 -16.57 20.51 21.69
C PHE A 481 -16.77 20.71 23.21
N GLU A 482 -17.31 21.87 23.66
CA GLU A 482 -17.52 22.14 25.06
C GLU A 482 -18.48 21.15 25.72
N ALA A 483 -19.57 20.79 25.05
CA ALA A 483 -20.52 19.81 25.56
C ALA A 483 -19.86 18.42 25.70
N ARG A 484 -19.02 18.02 24.72
CA ARG A 484 -18.28 16.77 24.74
C ARG A 484 -17.20 16.76 25.83
N LEU A 485 -16.50 17.89 26.03
CA LEU A 485 -15.53 18.04 27.09
C LEU A 485 -16.21 17.88 28.46
N ASN A 486 -17.35 18.57 28.68
CA ASN A 486 -18.12 18.48 29.93
C ASN A 486 -18.66 17.05 30.16
N ARG A 487 -19.10 16.36 29.10
CA ARG A 487 -19.54 14.96 29.17
C ARG A 487 -18.44 14.03 29.70
N VAL A 488 -17.22 14.16 29.19
CA VAL A 488 -16.09 13.33 29.64
C VAL A 488 -15.58 13.80 31.00
N GLN A 489 -15.57 15.12 31.27
CA GLN A 489 -15.20 15.66 32.56
C GLN A 489 -16.09 15.14 33.71
N ALA A 490 -17.38 14.94 33.45
CA ALA A 490 -18.32 14.40 34.44
C ALA A 490 -17.98 12.96 34.88
N MET A 491 -17.21 12.19 34.07
CA MET A 491 -16.73 10.86 34.47
C MET A 491 -15.61 10.90 35.54
N TYR A 492 -15.06 12.10 35.82
CA TYR A 492 -13.94 12.27 36.73
C TYR A 492 -14.33 13.27 37.86
N PRO A 493 -15.21 12.88 38.77
CA PRO A 493 -15.61 13.78 39.86
C PRO A 493 -14.41 14.13 40.75
N GLY A 494 -14.23 15.42 41.02
CA GLY A 494 -13.11 15.92 41.85
C GLY A 494 -11.77 16.09 41.13
N ARG A 495 -11.66 15.66 39.86
CA ARG A 495 -10.46 15.83 39.05
C ARG A 495 -10.68 16.84 37.91
N LYS A 496 -9.62 17.36 37.35
CA LYS A 496 -9.66 18.33 36.26
C LYS A 496 -9.01 17.75 34.99
N MET A 497 -9.48 18.21 33.84
CA MET A 497 -8.82 17.91 32.56
C MET A 497 -7.96 19.09 32.14
N GLU A 498 -6.65 18.89 32.12
CA GLU A 498 -5.66 19.88 31.69
C GLU A 498 -5.40 19.71 30.18
N PHE A 499 -5.52 20.81 29.43
CA PHE A 499 -5.19 20.84 28.01
C PHE A 499 -3.67 20.75 27.81
N LEU A 500 -3.23 19.80 27.00
CA LEU A 500 -1.81 19.61 26.71
C LEU A 500 -1.43 20.07 25.30
N LYS A 501 -2.20 19.66 24.29
CA LYS A 501 -1.80 19.92 22.91
C LYS A 501 -2.96 19.82 21.93
N GLU A 502 -2.93 20.70 20.93
CA GLU A 502 -3.77 20.60 19.74
C GLU A 502 -2.94 20.13 18.53
N ILE A 503 -3.48 19.22 17.76
CA ILE A 503 -2.88 18.68 16.54
C ILE A 503 -3.83 18.96 15.39
N ALA A 504 -3.47 19.94 14.57
CA ALA A 504 -4.18 20.28 13.36
C ALA A 504 -3.90 19.25 12.25
N PRO A 505 -4.85 19.02 11.31
CA PRO A 505 -4.65 18.21 10.13
C PRO A 505 -3.49 18.73 9.27
N SER A 506 -3.03 17.90 8.33
CA SER A 506 -2.00 18.35 7.38
C SER A 506 -2.57 19.40 6.41
N ARG A 507 -1.70 20.24 5.84
CA ARG A 507 -2.12 21.24 4.82
C ARG A 507 -2.78 20.58 3.61
N PHE A 508 -2.36 19.39 3.28
CA PHE A 508 -2.95 18.61 2.18
C PHE A 508 -4.34 18.09 2.56
N ASP A 509 -4.53 17.58 3.78
CA ASP A 509 -5.86 17.17 4.26
C ASP A 509 -6.83 18.38 4.27
N LEU A 510 -6.35 19.57 4.63
CA LEU A 510 -7.12 20.81 4.56
C LEU A 510 -7.52 21.16 3.12
N LEU A 511 -6.59 20.99 2.16
CA LEU A 511 -6.89 21.22 0.74
C LEU A 511 -7.92 20.22 0.22
N LEU A 512 -7.76 18.94 0.53
CA LEU A 512 -8.73 17.91 0.15
C LEU A 512 -10.10 18.15 0.77
N HIS A 513 -10.16 18.63 2.01
CA HIS A 513 -11.41 19.03 2.66
C HIS A 513 -12.09 20.19 1.93
N LYS A 514 -11.34 21.21 1.51
CA LYS A 514 -11.89 22.32 0.71
C LYS A 514 -12.44 21.86 -0.64
N LEU A 515 -11.77 20.90 -1.30
CA LEU A 515 -12.20 20.36 -2.59
C LEU A 515 -13.40 19.43 -2.49
N ASN A 516 -13.46 18.60 -1.44
CA ASN A 516 -14.55 17.66 -1.21
C ASN A 516 -14.81 17.43 0.29
N PRO A 517 -15.54 18.34 0.95
CA PRO A 517 -15.79 18.25 2.41
C PRO A 517 -16.68 17.06 2.81
N ARG A 518 -17.43 16.49 1.87
CA ARG A 518 -18.26 15.30 2.14
C ARG A 518 -17.42 14.05 2.38
N VAL A 519 -16.32 13.90 1.66
CA VAL A 519 -15.42 12.73 1.72
C VAL A 519 -14.26 12.97 2.69
N HIS A 520 -13.60 14.11 2.58
CA HIS A 520 -12.43 14.48 3.36
C HIS A 520 -12.86 15.36 4.55
N LYS A 521 -13.08 14.74 5.70
CA LYS A 521 -13.43 15.50 6.91
C LYS A 521 -12.16 16.04 7.57
N ASN A 522 -12.18 17.33 7.84
CA ASN A 522 -11.14 18.01 8.61
C ASN A 522 -11.36 17.71 10.08
N THR A 523 -10.43 16.99 10.71
CA THR A 523 -10.51 16.66 12.13
C THR A 523 -9.25 17.14 12.84
N THR A 524 -9.43 18.08 13.78
CA THR A 524 -8.41 18.47 14.75
C THR A 524 -8.47 17.47 15.91
N ALA A 525 -7.32 17.11 16.47
CA ALA A 525 -7.23 16.32 17.69
C ALA A 525 -6.71 17.17 18.85
N ARG A 526 -7.39 17.13 20.00
CA ARG A 526 -6.98 17.82 21.23
C ARG A 526 -6.69 16.79 22.31
N ILE A 527 -5.54 16.92 22.96
CA ILE A 527 -5.06 15.99 23.98
C ILE A 527 -5.21 16.67 25.34
N TYR A 528 -5.86 15.99 26.25
CA TYR A 528 -6.05 16.37 27.63
C TYR A 528 -5.48 15.32 28.56
N LYS A 529 -4.99 15.74 29.72
CA LYS A 529 -4.59 14.89 30.85
C LYS A 529 -5.57 15.06 31.98
N VAL A 530 -5.98 13.98 32.60
CA VAL A 530 -6.77 14.01 33.85
C VAL A 530 -5.80 14.16 35.01
N VAL A 531 -5.95 15.24 35.76
CA VAL A 531 -5.12 15.59 36.91
C VAL A 531 -5.99 15.70 38.16
N ASP A 532 -5.40 15.47 39.34
CA ASP A 532 -6.07 15.57 40.64
C ASP A 532 -6.49 17.01 40.98
#